data_60a8d4aea27768fe7177479e86c8c5ab
#
_entry.id   60a8d4aea27768fe7177479e86c8c5ab
#
_cell.length_a   1.000
_cell.length_b   1.000
_cell.length_c   1.000
_cell.angle_alpha   90.00
_cell.angle_beta   90.00
_cell.angle_gamma   90.00
#
_symmetry.space_group_name_H-M   'P 1'
#
loop_
_entity.id
_entity.type
_entity.pdbx_description
1 polymer ?
#
loop_
_entity_poly.entity_id
_entity_poly.type
_entity_poly.pdbx_seq_one_letter_code
_entity_poly.pdbx_strand_id
1 'polypeptide(L)'
;MHGMRTIAQVFGKSLQVRKLIIGALAGLLIFYHAYTLYDLYLGSGTDLYEGDSASTHAIFVHAQSILRVSIIVSLLLVVMNRRLALYGMWFAISALIATHYWALYFELPFRFLDGRHPLSYLKGFIIPTAITFLFLSNSVNREPLNGAA
;
A
#
# COMPACT_ATOMS: atom_id res chain seq x y z
N MET A 1 22.49 2.93 38.95
CA MET A 1 22.82 2.81 37.51
C MET A 1 22.16 1.63 36.76
N HIS A 2 21.57 0.64 37.45
CA HIS A 2 20.95 -0.57 36.80
C HIS A 2 19.61 -0.26 36.11
N GLY A 3 18.78 0.65 36.63
CA GLY A 3 17.44 0.93 36.07
C GLY A 3 17.44 1.59 34.68
N MET A 4 18.43 2.41 34.36
CA MET A 4 18.50 3.09 33.06
C MET A 4 18.78 2.13 31.88
N ARG A 5 19.55 1.06 32.11
CA ARG A 5 19.84 0.04 31.06
C ARG A 5 18.60 -0.79 30.72
N THR A 6 17.75 -1.08 31.70
CA THR A 6 16.53 -1.88 31.49
C THR A 6 15.50 -1.12 30.64
N ILE A 7 15.32 0.18 30.89
CA ILE A 7 14.40 1.04 30.12
C ILE A 7 14.86 1.14 28.67
N ALA A 8 16.15 1.40 28.42
CA ALA A 8 16.70 1.49 27.06
C ALA A 8 16.55 0.18 26.28
N GLN A 9 16.69 -0.97 26.94
CA GLN A 9 16.49 -2.28 26.29
C GLN A 9 15.01 -2.54 25.92
N VAL A 10 14.06 -2.15 26.78
CA VAL A 10 12.63 -2.31 26.50
C VAL A 10 12.21 -1.41 25.33
N PHE A 11 12.65 -0.16 25.31
CA PHE A 11 12.38 0.76 24.21
C PHE A 11 13.01 0.29 22.88
N GLY A 12 14.24 -0.22 22.92
CA GLY A 12 14.90 -0.76 21.74
C GLY A 12 14.17 -1.95 21.12
N LYS A 13 13.68 -2.88 21.94
CA LYS A 13 12.87 -4.02 21.49
C LYS A 13 11.56 -3.58 20.86
N SER A 14 10.83 -2.62 21.47
CA SER A 14 9.59 -2.07 20.92
C SER A 14 9.79 -1.43 19.54
N LEU A 15 10.89 -0.72 19.34
CA LEU A 15 11.22 -0.07 18.06
C LEU A 15 11.51 -1.09 16.95
N GLN A 16 12.26 -2.17 17.29
CA GLN A 16 12.56 -3.24 16.35
C GLN A 16 11.31 -4.02 15.93
N VAL A 17 10.44 -4.34 16.87
CA VAL A 17 9.17 -5.02 16.60
C VAL A 17 8.29 -4.19 15.65
N ARG A 18 8.17 -2.88 15.87
CA ARG A 18 7.40 -2.00 14.98
C ARG A 18 7.95 -1.98 13.56
N LYS A 19 9.25 -1.86 13.39
CA LYS A 19 9.90 -1.92 12.07
C LYS A 19 9.64 -3.24 11.36
N LEU A 20 9.68 -4.35 12.10
CA LEU A 20 9.41 -5.67 11.56
C LEU A 20 7.94 -5.79 11.11
N ILE A 21 6.99 -5.27 11.89
CA ILE A 21 5.57 -5.26 11.53
C ILE A 21 5.34 -4.39 10.27
N ILE A 22 5.92 -3.19 10.21
CA ILE A 22 5.84 -2.33 9.01
C ILE A 22 6.42 -3.06 7.79
N GLY A 23 7.58 -3.70 7.94
CA GLY A 23 8.21 -4.49 6.88
C GLY A 23 7.34 -5.66 6.42
N ALA A 24 6.73 -6.39 7.34
CA ALA A 24 5.83 -7.51 7.03
C ALA A 24 4.56 -7.05 6.29
N LEU A 25 3.90 -5.98 6.78
CA LEU A 25 2.71 -5.43 6.15
C LEU A 25 3.02 -4.84 4.76
N ALA A 26 4.12 -4.11 4.63
CA ALA A 26 4.58 -3.58 3.35
C ALA A 26 4.95 -4.71 2.39
N GLY A 27 5.66 -5.73 2.85
CA GLY A 27 6.03 -6.91 2.07
C GLY A 27 4.80 -7.67 1.55
N LEU A 28 3.78 -7.88 2.41
CA LEU A 28 2.52 -8.50 2.01
C LEU A 28 1.83 -7.70 0.88
N LEU A 29 1.77 -6.38 1.02
CA LEU A 29 1.13 -5.52 0.05
C LEU A 29 1.92 -5.43 -1.27
N ILE A 30 3.25 -5.37 -1.18
CA ILE A 30 4.15 -5.44 -2.35
C ILE A 30 3.93 -6.76 -3.10
N PHE A 31 3.94 -7.88 -2.38
CA PHE A 31 3.72 -9.19 -2.98
C PHE A 31 2.36 -9.28 -3.68
N TYR A 32 1.30 -8.78 -3.04
CA TYR A 32 -0.05 -8.75 -3.63
C TYR A 32 -0.07 -7.95 -4.95
N HIS A 33 0.51 -6.74 -4.97
CA HIS A 33 0.53 -5.91 -6.18
C HIS A 33 1.44 -6.48 -7.27
N ALA A 34 2.60 -7.05 -6.90
CA ALA A 34 3.49 -7.71 -7.84
C ALA A 34 2.86 -8.96 -8.45
N TYR A 35 2.19 -9.79 -7.63
CA TYR A 35 1.46 -10.95 -8.11
C TYR A 35 0.34 -10.56 -9.07
N THR A 36 -0.41 -9.49 -8.77
CA THR A 36 -1.47 -9.02 -9.66
C THR A 36 -0.91 -8.49 -10.99
N LEU A 37 0.26 -7.83 -10.98
CA LEU A 37 0.93 -7.43 -12.20
C LEU A 37 1.42 -8.62 -13.01
N TYR A 38 1.97 -9.64 -12.34
CA TYR A 38 2.38 -10.88 -12.99
C TYR A 38 1.19 -11.57 -13.66
N ASP A 39 0.08 -11.72 -12.95
CA ASP A 39 -1.14 -12.36 -13.46
C ASP A 39 -1.72 -11.59 -14.65
N LEU A 40 -1.66 -10.25 -14.61
CA LEU A 40 -2.16 -9.37 -15.67
C LEU A 40 -1.36 -9.48 -16.98
N TYR A 41 -0.04 -9.66 -16.91
CA TYR A 41 0.82 -9.64 -18.09
C TYR A 41 1.31 -11.01 -18.57
N LEU A 42 1.41 -11.98 -17.66
CA LEU A 42 2.01 -13.30 -17.92
C LEU A 42 1.05 -14.46 -17.60
N GLY A 43 -0.04 -14.18 -16.88
CA GLY A 43 -1.07 -15.15 -16.56
C GLY A 43 -2.17 -15.23 -17.62
N SER A 44 -3.20 -16.02 -17.34
CA SER A 44 -4.43 -16.11 -18.16
C SER A 44 -5.30 -14.84 -18.10
N GLY A 45 -4.80 -13.79 -17.50
CA GLY A 45 -5.48 -12.49 -17.36
C GLY A 45 -5.79 -11.78 -18.68
N THR A 46 -5.17 -12.20 -19.79
CA THR A 46 -5.48 -11.72 -21.14
C THR A 46 -6.91 -12.09 -21.56
N ASP A 47 -7.46 -13.19 -21.07
CA ASP A 47 -8.83 -13.62 -21.36
C ASP A 47 -9.90 -12.78 -20.62
N LEU A 48 -9.48 -11.93 -19.69
CA LEU A 48 -10.38 -11.02 -18.97
C LEU A 48 -10.83 -9.82 -19.83
N TYR A 49 -10.31 -9.70 -21.04
CA TYR A 49 -10.44 -8.51 -21.89
C TYR A 49 -11.00 -8.79 -23.28
N GLU A 50 -11.68 -9.90 -23.50
CA GLU A 50 -12.41 -10.17 -24.72
C GLU A 50 -13.67 -9.30 -24.80
N GLY A 51 -13.58 -8.20 -25.53
CA GLY A 51 -14.71 -7.30 -25.81
C GLY A 51 -14.33 -6.18 -26.78
N ASP A 52 -15.33 -5.69 -27.52
CA ASP A 52 -15.25 -4.75 -28.64
C ASP A 52 -14.63 -3.36 -28.33
N SER A 53 -14.17 -3.08 -27.13
CA SER A 53 -13.59 -1.80 -26.68
C SER A 53 -12.11 -1.91 -26.32
N ALA A 54 -11.31 -2.56 -27.17
CA ALA A 54 -9.89 -2.85 -26.90
C ALA A 54 -9.05 -1.64 -26.48
N SER A 55 -9.33 -0.45 -26.99
CA SER A 55 -8.55 0.76 -26.68
C SER A 55 -8.79 1.29 -25.26
N THR A 56 -10.04 1.37 -24.81
CA THR A 56 -10.39 1.85 -23.45
C THR A 56 -9.91 0.85 -22.40
N HIS A 57 -9.99 -0.44 -22.70
CA HIS A 57 -9.46 -1.51 -21.86
C HIS A 57 -7.94 -1.39 -21.68
N ALA A 58 -7.18 -1.20 -22.77
CA ALA A 58 -5.72 -1.08 -22.70
C ALA A 58 -5.31 0.11 -21.82
N ILE A 59 -5.92 1.28 -21.99
CA ILE A 59 -5.63 2.47 -21.19
C ILE A 59 -5.90 2.21 -19.69
N PHE A 60 -7.03 1.57 -19.36
CA PHE A 60 -7.39 1.27 -17.99
C PHE A 60 -6.39 0.29 -17.34
N VAL A 61 -6.01 -0.76 -18.04
CA VAL A 61 -5.02 -1.74 -17.59
C VAL A 61 -3.66 -1.09 -17.35
N HIS A 62 -3.19 -0.25 -18.27
CA HIS A 62 -1.92 0.45 -18.11
C HIS A 62 -1.97 1.45 -16.96
N ALA A 63 -3.07 2.19 -16.79
CA ALA A 63 -3.24 3.10 -15.66
C ALA A 63 -3.18 2.35 -14.32
N GLN A 64 -3.89 1.24 -14.18
CA GLN A 64 -3.83 0.41 -12.98
C GLN A 64 -2.43 -0.16 -12.73
N SER A 65 -1.72 -0.56 -13.79
CA SER A 65 -0.37 -1.10 -13.68
C SER A 65 0.61 -0.05 -13.17
N ILE A 66 0.56 1.17 -13.70
CA ILE A 66 1.38 2.30 -13.23
C ILE A 66 1.10 2.59 -11.75
N LEU A 67 -0.17 2.60 -11.33
CA LEU A 67 -0.54 2.83 -9.95
C LEU A 67 -0.02 1.71 -9.03
N ARG A 68 -0.09 0.44 -9.45
CA ARG A 68 0.45 -0.71 -8.69
C ARG A 68 1.97 -0.61 -8.54
N VAL A 69 2.70 -0.27 -9.61
CA VAL A 69 4.15 -0.03 -9.54
C VAL A 69 4.44 1.13 -8.59
N SER A 70 3.69 2.23 -8.66
CA SER A 70 3.84 3.38 -7.76
C SER A 70 3.62 3.01 -6.29
N ILE A 71 2.65 2.13 -5.99
CA ILE A 71 2.42 1.60 -4.64
C ILE A 71 3.64 0.80 -4.18
N ILE A 72 4.16 -0.12 -5.01
CA ILE A 72 5.34 -0.94 -4.68
C ILE A 72 6.54 -0.04 -4.36
N VAL A 73 6.85 0.92 -5.23
CA VAL A 73 7.98 1.85 -5.02
C VAL A 73 7.77 2.68 -3.74
N SER A 74 6.58 3.20 -3.51
CA SER A 74 6.27 3.96 -2.30
C SER A 74 6.43 3.12 -1.03
N LEU A 75 5.98 1.86 -1.03
CA LEU A 75 6.13 0.95 0.10
C LEU A 75 7.60 0.60 0.38
N LEU A 76 8.41 0.37 -0.65
CA LEU A 76 9.85 0.18 -0.49
C LEU A 76 10.51 1.41 0.18
N LEU A 77 10.16 2.62 -0.26
CA LEU A 77 10.65 3.86 0.32
C LEU A 77 10.15 4.07 1.77
N VAL A 78 8.93 3.63 2.11
CA VAL A 78 8.43 3.63 3.49
C VAL A 78 9.26 2.70 4.38
N VAL A 79 9.58 1.49 3.90
CA VAL A 79 10.47 0.56 4.62
C VAL A 79 11.87 1.19 4.81
N MET A 80 12.36 1.96 3.83
CA MET A 80 13.59 2.75 3.93
C MET A 80 13.45 4.00 4.82
N ASN A 81 12.33 4.15 5.53
CA ASN A 81 12.05 5.25 6.47
C ASN A 81 11.94 6.66 5.82
N ARG A 82 11.49 6.75 4.57
CA ARG A 82 11.26 8.02 3.87
C ARG A 82 9.83 8.53 4.12
N ARG A 83 9.67 9.60 4.90
CA ARG A 83 8.34 10.16 5.27
C ARG A 83 7.49 10.58 4.06
N LEU A 84 8.11 11.17 3.03
CA LEU A 84 7.41 11.59 1.81
C LEU A 84 6.77 10.43 1.06
N ALA A 85 7.31 9.22 1.22
CA ALA A 85 6.77 8.01 0.60
C ALA A 85 5.37 7.64 1.11
N LEU A 86 4.99 8.05 2.32
CA LEU A 86 3.62 7.87 2.82
C LEU A 86 2.60 8.61 1.95
N TYR A 87 2.91 9.83 1.53
CA TYR A 87 2.02 10.59 0.63
C TYR A 87 1.89 9.91 -0.73
N GLY A 88 3.01 9.42 -1.29
CA GLY A 88 3.01 8.65 -2.54
C GLY A 88 2.17 7.37 -2.43
N MET A 89 2.32 6.62 -1.34
CA MET A 89 1.53 5.43 -1.04
C MET A 89 0.03 5.75 -0.99
N TRP A 90 -0.36 6.78 -0.21
CA TRP A 90 -1.76 7.19 -0.09
C TRP A 90 -2.35 7.66 -1.41
N PHE A 91 -1.61 8.49 -2.17
CA PHE A 91 -2.04 8.94 -3.48
C PHE A 91 -2.28 7.76 -4.43
N ALA A 92 -1.30 6.86 -4.56
CA ALA A 92 -1.38 5.75 -5.50
C ALA A 92 -2.50 4.75 -5.12
N ILE A 93 -2.69 4.45 -3.82
CA ILE A 93 -3.76 3.55 -3.36
C ILE A 93 -5.13 4.20 -3.55
N SER A 94 -5.29 5.47 -3.21
CA SER A 94 -6.55 6.19 -3.42
C SER A 94 -6.92 6.28 -4.90
N ALA A 95 -5.93 6.57 -5.76
CA ALA A 95 -6.13 6.58 -7.20
C ALA A 95 -6.50 5.18 -7.73
N LEU A 96 -5.86 4.11 -7.24
CA LEU A 96 -6.19 2.74 -7.63
C LEU A 96 -7.63 2.39 -7.21
N ILE A 97 -8.06 2.74 -6.01
CA ILE A 97 -9.44 2.52 -5.55
C ILE A 97 -10.41 3.35 -6.39
N ALA A 98 -10.07 4.60 -6.71
CA ALA A 98 -10.89 5.44 -7.58
C ALA A 98 -11.08 4.83 -8.98
N THR A 99 -10.07 4.16 -9.55
CA THR A 99 -10.23 3.46 -10.83
C THR A 99 -11.23 2.30 -10.75
N HIS A 100 -11.33 1.62 -9.59
CA HIS A 100 -12.34 0.56 -9.41
C HIS A 100 -13.74 1.15 -9.32
N TYR A 101 -13.93 2.27 -8.61
CA TYR A 101 -15.23 2.96 -8.57
C TYR A 101 -15.60 3.55 -9.93
N TRP A 102 -14.62 4.06 -10.67
CA TRP A 102 -14.82 4.52 -12.04
C TRP A 102 -15.35 3.39 -12.92
N ALA A 103 -14.69 2.24 -12.90
CA ALA A 103 -15.11 1.07 -13.68
C ALA A 103 -16.52 0.60 -13.29
N LEU A 104 -16.87 0.63 -12.00
CA LEU A 104 -18.19 0.29 -11.50
C LEU A 104 -19.25 1.30 -11.96
N TYR A 105 -18.96 2.60 -11.90
CA TYR A 105 -19.91 3.66 -12.28
C TYR A 105 -20.23 3.65 -13.78
N PHE A 106 -19.25 3.36 -14.63
CA PHE A 106 -19.43 3.28 -16.07
C PHE A 106 -19.80 1.87 -16.57
N GLU A 107 -20.13 0.96 -15.66
CA GLU A 107 -20.55 -0.41 -15.95
C GLU A 107 -19.62 -1.12 -16.95
N LEU A 108 -18.30 -0.89 -16.79
CA LEU A 108 -17.33 -1.49 -17.69
C LEU A 108 -17.33 -3.02 -17.50
N PRO A 109 -17.25 -3.81 -18.59
CA PRO A 109 -17.38 -5.25 -18.56
C PRO A 109 -16.12 -5.95 -18.03
N PHE A 110 -15.76 -5.64 -16.77
CA PHE A 110 -14.62 -6.27 -16.11
C PHE A 110 -15.07 -7.36 -15.15
N ARG A 111 -14.59 -8.58 -15.34
CA ARG A 111 -14.88 -9.73 -14.46
C ARG A 111 -14.54 -9.47 -12.98
N PHE A 112 -13.59 -8.60 -12.68
CA PHE A 112 -13.27 -8.27 -11.29
C PHE A 112 -14.36 -7.47 -10.56
N LEU A 113 -15.36 -6.94 -11.29
CA LEU A 113 -16.52 -6.24 -10.73
C LEU A 113 -17.64 -7.21 -10.36
N ASP A 114 -17.67 -8.41 -10.99
CA ASP A 114 -18.76 -9.35 -10.86
C ASP A 114 -18.93 -9.83 -9.41
N GLY A 115 -20.11 -9.60 -8.86
CA GLY A 115 -20.50 -10.05 -7.52
C GLY A 115 -19.78 -9.35 -6.37
N ARG A 116 -19.01 -8.29 -6.60
CA ARG A 116 -18.32 -7.53 -5.54
C ARG A 116 -19.15 -6.34 -5.08
N HIS A 117 -19.40 -6.29 -3.78
CA HIS A 117 -20.04 -5.12 -3.16
C HIS A 117 -19.08 -3.91 -3.19
N PRO A 118 -19.55 -2.68 -3.55
CA PRO A 118 -18.72 -1.49 -3.65
C PRO A 118 -17.85 -1.22 -2.40
N LEU A 119 -18.39 -1.45 -1.21
CA LEU A 119 -17.65 -1.27 0.06
C LEU A 119 -16.44 -2.20 0.21
N SER A 120 -16.36 -3.29 -0.59
CA SER A 120 -15.21 -4.20 -0.52
C SER A 120 -13.91 -3.54 -0.97
N TYR A 121 -13.98 -2.54 -1.83
CA TYR A 121 -12.79 -1.80 -2.30
C TYR A 121 -12.17 -0.94 -1.20
N LEU A 122 -12.96 -0.47 -0.22
CA LEU A 122 -12.45 0.30 0.91
C LEU A 122 -11.53 -0.52 1.84
N LYS A 123 -11.62 -1.86 1.79
CA LYS A 123 -10.67 -2.74 2.51
C LYS A 123 -9.21 -2.48 2.11
N GLY A 124 -8.98 -1.96 0.89
CA GLY A 124 -7.65 -1.56 0.43
C GLY A 124 -6.97 -0.51 1.31
N PHE A 125 -7.73 0.26 2.09
CA PHE A 125 -7.18 1.26 3.02
C PHE A 125 -6.70 0.70 4.37
N ILE A 126 -7.07 -0.53 4.74
CA ILE A 126 -6.79 -1.09 6.08
C ILE A 126 -5.28 -1.19 6.33
N ILE A 127 -4.55 -1.84 5.42
CA ILE A 127 -3.09 -2.03 5.57
C ILE A 127 -2.33 -0.70 5.51
N PRO A 128 -2.58 0.21 4.54
CA PRO A 128 -1.96 1.53 4.51
C PRO A 128 -2.19 2.35 5.79
N THR A 129 -3.40 2.28 6.35
CA THR A 129 -3.72 2.95 7.63
C THR A 129 -2.87 2.38 8.76
N ALA A 130 -2.77 1.05 8.87
CA ALA A 130 -1.95 0.40 9.88
C ALA A 130 -0.46 0.77 9.73
N ILE A 131 0.08 0.76 8.51
CA ILE A 131 1.47 1.17 8.22
C ILE A 131 1.69 2.62 8.64
N THR A 132 0.78 3.52 8.27
CA THR A 132 0.88 4.95 8.58
C THR A 132 0.87 5.19 10.08
N PHE A 133 -0.06 4.56 10.81
CA PHE A 133 -0.14 4.66 12.26
C PHE A 133 1.15 4.19 12.95
N LEU A 134 1.66 3.03 12.56
CA LEU A 134 2.89 2.48 13.11
C LEU A 134 4.11 3.34 12.77
N PHE A 135 4.16 3.89 11.56
CA PHE A 135 5.25 4.75 11.11
C PHE A 135 5.28 6.07 11.87
N LEU A 136 4.14 6.75 12.01
CA LEU A 136 4.04 8.03 12.73
C LEU A 136 4.29 7.84 14.24
N SER A 137 3.76 6.80 14.84
CA SER A 137 4.02 6.44 16.24
C SER A 137 5.52 6.21 16.52
N ASN A 138 6.30 5.80 15.51
CA ASN A 138 7.73 5.63 15.61
C ASN A 138 8.50 6.96 15.55
N SER A 139 7.95 7.98 14.87
CA SER A 139 8.62 9.28 14.73
C SER A 139 8.49 10.16 15.97
N VAL A 140 7.36 10.11 16.65
CA VAL A 140 7.10 10.88 17.89
C VAL A 140 8.08 10.49 19.00
N ASN A 141 8.48 9.23 19.08
CA ASN A 141 9.41 8.75 20.11
C ASN A 141 10.89 9.08 19.82
N ARG A 142 11.20 9.80 18.74
CA ARG A 142 12.57 10.20 18.37
C ARG A 142 12.92 11.64 18.61
N GLU A 143 11.97 12.49 19.00
CA GLU A 143 12.30 13.84 19.44
C GLU A 143 12.90 13.74 20.86
N PRO A 144 14.22 13.91 21.03
CA PRO A 144 14.79 14.08 22.35
C PRO A 144 14.31 15.42 22.91
N LEU A 145 14.04 15.44 24.21
CA LEU A 145 13.81 16.62 25.04
C LEU A 145 15.04 17.60 25.00
N ASN A 146 15.39 18.09 23.83
CA ASN A 146 16.42 19.13 23.65
C ASN A 146 15.77 20.52 23.64
N GLY A 147 14.98 20.83 24.64
CA GLY A 147 14.29 22.10 24.81
C GLY A 147 14.30 22.61 26.24
N ALA A 148 15.32 22.26 27.01
CA ALA A 148 15.51 22.83 28.33
C ALA A 148 17.02 23.12 28.56
N ALA A 149 17.46 24.24 28.02
CA ALA A 149 18.66 24.95 28.49
C ALA A 149 18.43 26.46 28.32
#